data_236af6968baa37756b4df17b19e7dd01
#
_entry.id   236af6968baa37756b4df17b19e7dd01
#
_cell.length_a   1.000
_cell.length_b   1.000
_cell.length_c   1.000
_cell.angle_alpha   90.00
_cell.angle_beta   90.00
_cell.angle_gamma   90.00
#
_symmetry.space_group_name_H-M   'P 1'
#
loop_
_entity.id
_entity.type
_entity.pdbx_description
1 polymer ?
#
loop_
_entity_poly.entity_id
_entity_poly.type
_entity_poly.pdbx_seq_one_letter_code
_entity_poly.pdbx_strand_id
1 'polypeptide(L)'
;QRILEHEYEEIIRDDFSDYGHLHLIIRQGKSVGVEPDEIINAEPLPETRATLYAWSWMTSEMPWTESLAGMTITEWCNDDRLLGDLGGGQSTRMAKKWMDEMGFTWKQIPNLQAHSQADEKHSDMFLPFLAEHATGSKEAPAIQAAKDSLAFNAMYRKGIALAQEKIPL
;
A
#
# COMPACT_ATOMS: atom_id res chain seq x y z
N GLN A 1 -4.53 0.08 20.62
CA GLN A 1 -4.88 1.47 20.32
C GLN A 1 -4.29 1.93 18.98
N ARG A 2 -2.96 1.79 18.73
CA ARG A 2 -2.31 2.27 17.48
C ARG A 2 -2.82 1.59 16.22
N ILE A 3 -3.11 0.28 16.25
CA ILE A 3 -3.73 -0.42 15.11
C ILE A 3 -5.09 0.19 14.78
N LEU A 4 -5.92 0.47 15.80
CA LEU A 4 -7.21 1.10 15.58
C LEU A 4 -7.09 2.55 15.08
N GLU A 5 -6.03 3.26 15.45
CA GLU A 5 -5.72 4.60 14.98
C GLU A 5 -5.35 4.56 13.47
N HIS A 6 -4.49 3.64 13.07
CA HIS A 6 -4.16 3.40 11.66
C HIS A 6 -5.41 3.05 10.83
N GLU A 7 -6.20 2.06 11.27
CA GLU A 7 -7.42 1.66 10.59
C GLU A 7 -8.43 2.81 10.49
N TYR A 8 -8.48 3.67 11.51
CA TYR A 8 -9.34 4.86 11.48
C TYR A 8 -8.88 5.84 10.39
N GLU A 9 -7.58 6.09 10.27
CA GLU A 9 -7.00 6.96 9.24
C GLU A 9 -7.26 6.40 7.84
N GLU A 10 -7.06 5.09 7.63
CA GLU A 10 -7.26 4.44 6.34
C GLU A 10 -8.72 4.38 5.88
N ILE A 11 -9.65 4.11 6.81
CA ILE A 11 -11.05 3.77 6.45
C ILE A 11 -11.99 4.95 6.65
N ILE A 12 -11.78 5.78 7.67
CA ILE A 12 -12.74 6.81 8.09
C ILE A 12 -12.27 8.20 7.66
N ARG A 13 -11.13 8.67 8.17
CA ARG A 13 -10.58 9.99 7.84
C ARG A 13 -9.18 10.19 8.37
N ASP A 14 -8.43 11.03 7.67
CA ASP A 14 -7.13 11.56 8.06
C ASP A 14 -7.00 13.06 7.69
N ASP A 15 -5.78 13.58 7.67
CA ASP A 15 -5.50 14.97 7.27
C ASP A 15 -5.70 15.22 5.76
N PHE A 16 -5.81 14.18 4.93
CA PHE A 16 -5.95 14.24 3.48
C PHE A 16 -7.36 13.94 2.98
N SER A 17 -8.16 13.21 3.77
CA SER A 17 -9.50 12.79 3.41
C SER A 17 -10.46 12.73 4.60
N ASP A 18 -11.63 13.33 4.45
CA ASP A 18 -12.75 13.18 5.40
C ASP A 18 -13.51 11.86 5.26
N TYR A 19 -13.13 11.01 4.30
CA TYR A 19 -13.86 9.77 3.93
C TYR A 19 -12.93 8.57 3.68
N GLY A 20 -11.75 8.54 4.30
CA GLY A 20 -10.75 7.49 4.15
C GLY A 20 -10.05 7.48 2.79
N HIS A 21 -9.13 6.53 2.59
CA HIS A 21 -8.25 6.50 1.43
C HIS A 21 -8.91 5.99 0.15
N LEU A 22 -9.97 5.19 0.23
CA LEU A 22 -10.75 4.83 -0.97
C LEU A 22 -11.29 6.09 -1.68
N HIS A 23 -11.69 7.12 -0.92
CA HIS A 23 -12.14 8.39 -1.51
C HIS A 23 -11.01 9.11 -2.25
N LEU A 24 -9.77 9.02 -1.79
CA LEU A 24 -8.60 9.58 -2.48
C LEU A 24 -8.36 8.89 -3.82
N ILE A 25 -8.51 7.56 -3.89
CA ILE A 25 -8.40 6.79 -5.15
C ILE A 25 -9.51 7.21 -6.12
N ILE A 26 -10.75 7.35 -5.65
CA ILE A 26 -11.87 7.81 -6.47
C ILE A 26 -11.62 9.23 -7.01
N ARG A 27 -11.16 10.16 -6.17
CA ARG A 27 -10.82 11.51 -6.59
C ARG A 27 -9.69 11.53 -7.62
N GLN A 28 -8.67 10.69 -7.42
CA GLN A 28 -7.56 10.55 -8.36
C GLN A 28 -8.04 9.99 -9.72
N GLY A 29 -8.86 8.95 -9.73
CA GLY A 29 -9.44 8.40 -10.96
C GLY A 29 -10.30 9.42 -11.70
N LYS A 30 -11.14 10.17 -10.99
CA LYS A 30 -11.93 11.26 -11.60
C LYS A 30 -11.07 12.34 -12.25
N SER A 31 -9.89 12.63 -11.72
CA SER A 31 -8.99 13.61 -12.30
C SER A 31 -8.45 13.21 -13.68
N VAL A 32 -8.52 11.93 -14.02
CA VAL A 32 -8.12 11.36 -15.30
C VAL A 32 -9.30 10.83 -16.13
N GLY A 33 -10.53 11.16 -15.72
CA GLY A 33 -11.75 10.83 -16.47
C GLY A 33 -12.32 9.44 -16.21
N VAL A 34 -11.91 8.77 -15.13
CA VAL A 34 -12.50 7.49 -14.71
C VAL A 34 -13.65 7.76 -13.74
N GLU A 35 -14.82 7.18 -14.01
CA GLU A 35 -15.98 7.37 -13.15
C GLU A 35 -15.90 6.50 -11.87
N PRO A 36 -16.49 6.96 -10.76
CA PRO A 36 -16.44 6.24 -9.48
C PRO A 36 -16.92 4.79 -9.57
N ASP A 37 -17.99 4.54 -10.33
CA ASP A 37 -18.53 3.19 -10.49
C ASP A 37 -17.58 2.26 -11.24
N GLU A 38 -16.77 2.78 -12.16
CA GLU A 38 -15.74 2.00 -12.85
C GLU A 38 -14.62 1.60 -11.90
N ILE A 39 -14.26 2.48 -10.94
CA ILE A 39 -13.24 2.19 -9.92
C ILE A 39 -13.75 1.15 -8.93
N ILE A 40 -14.96 1.37 -8.40
CA ILE A 40 -15.56 0.52 -7.34
C ILE A 40 -15.85 -0.88 -7.86
N ASN A 41 -16.28 -1.00 -9.13
CA ASN A 41 -16.64 -2.28 -9.73
C ASN A 41 -15.54 -2.87 -10.62
N ALA A 42 -14.30 -2.33 -10.56
CA ALA A 42 -13.19 -2.84 -11.33
C ALA A 42 -12.88 -4.29 -10.95
N GLU A 43 -12.84 -5.16 -11.96
CA GLU A 43 -12.40 -6.54 -11.76
C GLU A 43 -10.88 -6.58 -11.55
N PRO A 44 -10.41 -7.17 -10.46
CA PRO A 44 -8.98 -7.25 -10.19
C PRO A 44 -8.28 -8.17 -11.20
N LEU A 45 -7.08 -7.78 -11.61
CA LEU A 45 -6.20 -8.65 -12.38
C LEU A 45 -5.94 -9.96 -11.60
N PRO A 46 -5.61 -11.08 -12.25
CA PRO A 46 -5.33 -12.34 -11.58
C PRO A 46 -4.27 -12.22 -10.49
N GLU A 47 -3.18 -11.47 -10.73
CA GLU A 47 -2.10 -11.22 -9.78
C GLU A 47 -2.59 -10.36 -8.60
N THR A 48 -3.41 -9.36 -8.85
CA THR A 48 -4.05 -8.54 -7.80
C THR A 48 -4.96 -9.40 -6.94
N ARG A 49 -5.82 -10.22 -7.55
CA ARG A 49 -6.74 -11.11 -6.83
C ARG A 49 -5.98 -12.11 -5.97
N ALA A 50 -4.92 -12.73 -6.49
CA ALA A 50 -4.09 -13.66 -5.74
C ALA A 50 -3.41 -12.99 -4.54
N THR A 51 -2.90 -11.77 -4.71
CA THR A 51 -2.32 -10.96 -3.63
C THR A 51 -3.35 -10.63 -2.56
N LEU A 52 -4.57 -10.22 -2.93
CA LEU A 52 -5.64 -9.94 -1.99
C LEU A 52 -6.03 -11.17 -1.16
N TYR A 53 -6.10 -12.36 -1.78
CA TYR A 53 -6.35 -13.60 -1.07
C TYR A 53 -5.21 -13.95 -0.11
N ALA A 54 -3.95 -13.77 -0.53
CA ALA A 54 -2.79 -14.01 0.32
C ALA A 54 -2.78 -13.08 1.54
N TRP A 55 -2.98 -11.78 1.35
CA TRP A 55 -3.04 -10.81 2.46
C TRP A 55 -4.25 -11.05 3.37
N SER A 56 -5.42 -11.37 2.81
CA SER A 56 -6.59 -11.75 3.60
C SER A 56 -6.30 -12.96 4.48
N TRP A 57 -5.66 -14.00 3.92
CA TRP A 57 -5.24 -15.16 4.70
C TRP A 57 -4.20 -14.82 5.77
N MET A 58 -3.20 -14.00 5.42
CA MET A 58 -2.17 -13.57 6.38
C MET A 58 -2.79 -12.84 7.58
N THR A 59 -3.79 -11.99 7.35
CA THR A 59 -4.41 -11.19 8.42
C THR A 59 -5.42 -11.98 9.25
N SER A 60 -6.05 -13.03 8.69
CA SER A 60 -7.08 -13.81 9.40
C SER A 60 -6.56 -15.09 10.06
N GLU A 61 -5.53 -15.73 9.50
CA GLU A 61 -5.12 -17.07 9.89
C GLU A 61 -3.72 -17.16 10.52
N MET A 62 -2.82 -16.20 10.23
CA MET A 62 -1.48 -16.21 10.80
C MET A 62 -1.46 -15.69 12.25
N PRO A 63 -0.48 -16.11 13.07
CA PRO A 63 -0.24 -15.49 14.36
C PRO A 63 -0.06 -13.97 14.20
N TRP A 64 -0.60 -13.20 15.14
CA TRP A 64 -0.67 -11.74 15.02
C TRP A 64 0.69 -11.04 14.78
N THR A 65 1.81 -11.59 15.31
CA THR A 65 3.16 -11.04 15.08
C THR A 65 3.60 -11.18 13.62
N GLU A 66 3.26 -12.30 13.00
CA GLU A 66 3.53 -12.59 11.59
C GLU A 66 2.63 -11.74 10.69
N SER A 67 1.33 -11.70 11.01
CA SER A 67 0.35 -10.84 10.34
C SER A 67 0.78 -9.37 10.37
N LEU A 68 1.15 -8.86 11.55
CA LEU A 68 1.60 -7.49 11.71
C LEU A 68 2.89 -7.20 10.92
N ALA A 69 3.85 -8.13 10.92
CA ALA A 69 5.08 -7.99 10.15
C ALA A 69 4.80 -7.94 8.63
N GLY A 70 3.87 -8.79 8.16
CA GLY A 70 3.42 -8.78 6.76
C GLY A 70 2.73 -7.48 6.36
N MET A 71 1.95 -6.87 7.24
CA MET A 71 1.29 -5.58 6.99
C MET A 71 2.29 -4.41 7.08
N THR A 72 3.18 -4.41 8.05
CA THR A 72 4.21 -3.37 8.19
C THR A 72 5.06 -3.20 6.93
N ILE A 73 5.39 -4.29 6.23
CA ILE A 73 6.20 -4.21 5.01
C ILE A 73 5.48 -3.50 3.86
N THR A 74 4.15 -3.48 3.83
CA THR A 74 3.38 -2.76 2.80
C THR A 74 3.52 -1.25 3.00
N GLU A 75 3.53 -0.77 4.24
CA GLU A 75 3.80 0.63 4.57
C GLU A 75 5.23 1.01 4.19
N TRP A 76 6.20 0.14 4.50
CA TRP A 76 7.60 0.36 4.15
C TRP A 76 7.85 0.47 2.65
N CYS A 77 7.04 -0.15 1.81
CA CYS A 77 7.15 -0.01 0.35
C CYS A 77 6.86 1.42 -0.13
N ASN A 78 6.11 2.19 0.64
CA ASN A 78 5.79 3.57 0.30
C ASN A 78 6.75 4.57 0.96
N ASP A 79 7.40 4.21 2.07
CA ASP A 79 8.31 5.09 2.82
C ASP A 79 9.63 5.32 2.06
N ASP A 80 9.91 6.58 1.78
CA ASP A 80 11.12 7.00 1.06
C ASP A 80 12.42 6.71 1.83
N ARG A 81 12.37 6.59 3.15
CA ARG A 81 13.51 6.29 4.03
C ARG A 81 13.93 4.83 3.98
N LEU A 82 12.99 3.94 3.61
CA LEU A 82 13.13 2.51 3.73
C LEU A 82 13.14 1.84 2.35
N LEU A 83 13.75 0.67 2.26
CA LEU A 83 13.74 -0.18 1.06
C LEU A 83 14.15 0.55 -0.25
N GLY A 84 14.91 1.66 -0.18
CA GLY A 84 15.30 2.46 -1.34
C GLY A 84 15.89 1.63 -2.49
N ASP A 85 16.80 0.72 -2.18
CA ASP A 85 17.45 -0.19 -3.15
C ASP A 85 16.52 -1.31 -3.63
N LEU A 86 15.44 -1.61 -2.90
CA LEU A 86 14.44 -2.62 -3.21
C LEU A 86 13.15 -2.04 -3.79
N GLY A 87 13.13 -0.73 -4.05
CA GLY A 87 11.98 -0.07 -4.64
C GLY A 87 11.03 0.62 -3.65
N GLY A 88 11.47 0.95 -2.42
CA GLY A 88 10.73 1.79 -1.47
C GLY A 88 10.40 3.18 -2.04
N GLY A 89 9.57 3.96 -1.36
CA GLY A 89 9.12 5.27 -1.83
C GLY A 89 8.24 5.19 -3.08
N GLN A 90 7.42 4.16 -3.21
CA GLN A 90 6.65 3.90 -4.43
C GLN A 90 5.70 5.05 -4.76
N SER A 91 5.01 5.60 -3.77
CA SER A 91 4.05 6.69 -3.96
C SER A 91 4.74 7.96 -4.44
N THR A 92 5.85 8.34 -3.83
CA THR A 92 6.65 9.51 -4.24
C THR A 92 7.21 9.35 -5.65
N ARG A 93 7.78 8.18 -5.99
CA ARG A 93 8.32 7.94 -7.33
C ARG A 93 7.24 7.94 -8.39
N MET A 94 6.08 7.35 -8.11
CA MET A 94 4.94 7.34 -9.03
C MET A 94 4.39 8.75 -9.21
N ALA A 95 4.21 9.51 -8.13
CA ALA A 95 3.78 10.90 -8.18
C ALA A 95 4.73 11.76 -9.03
N LYS A 96 6.04 11.64 -8.78
CA LYS A 96 7.06 12.36 -9.54
C LYS A 96 6.98 12.03 -11.04
N LYS A 97 6.90 10.75 -11.37
CA LYS A 97 6.77 10.31 -12.76
C LYS A 97 5.52 10.90 -13.43
N TRP A 98 4.37 10.87 -12.77
CA TRP A 98 3.14 11.40 -13.34
C TRP A 98 3.18 12.93 -13.48
N MET A 99 3.79 13.64 -12.55
CA MET A 99 3.98 15.08 -12.67
C MET A 99 4.94 15.45 -13.80
N ASP A 100 6.08 14.76 -13.90
CA ASP A 100 7.12 15.06 -14.87
C ASP A 100 6.73 14.64 -16.30
N GLU A 101 6.10 13.48 -16.48
CA GLU A 101 5.81 12.90 -17.79
C GLU A 101 4.39 13.24 -18.32
N MET A 102 3.41 13.42 -17.41
CA MET A 102 2.01 13.60 -17.75
C MET A 102 1.44 14.96 -17.35
N GLY A 103 2.24 15.78 -16.66
CA GLY A 103 1.85 17.14 -16.26
C GLY A 103 0.81 17.18 -15.13
N PHE A 104 0.65 16.12 -14.33
CA PHE A 104 -0.25 16.11 -13.19
C PHE A 104 0.23 17.07 -12.08
N THR A 105 -0.72 17.52 -11.28
CA THR A 105 -0.48 18.28 -10.06
C THR A 105 -0.88 17.45 -8.85
N TRP A 106 -0.37 17.77 -7.67
CA TRP A 106 -0.77 17.12 -6.41
C TRP A 106 -2.29 17.05 -6.21
N LYS A 107 -3.01 18.09 -6.62
CA LYS A 107 -4.47 18.14 -6.54
C LYS A 107 -5.15 17.02 -7.35
N GLN A 108 -4.53 16.58 -8.43
CA GLN A 108 -5.06 15.53 -9.31
C GLN A 108 -4.66 14.12 -8.89
N ILE A 109 -3.63 14.00 -8.04
CA ILE A 109 -3.11 12.72 -7.54
C ILE A 109 -3.14 12.66 -6.01
N PRO A 110 -4.30 12.93 -5.36
CA PRO A 110 -4.40 13.07 -3.92
C PRO A 110 -4.05 11.78 -3.16
N ASN A 111 -4.30 10.60 -3.73
CA ASN A 111 -3.91 9.34 -3.12
C ASN A 111 -2.40 9.19 -3.03
N LEU A 112 -1.68 9.51 -4.11
CA LEU A 112 -0.22 9.47 -4.08
C LEU A 112 0.36 10.55 -3.16
N GLN A 113 -0.32 11.70 -3.04
CA GLN A 113 0.08 12.75 -2.09
C GLN A 113 -0.04 12.28 -0.65
N ALA A 114 -1.16 11.69 -0.27
CA ALA A 114 -1.38 11.19 1.09
C ALA A 114 -0.29 10.16 1.46
N HIS A 115 -0.13 9.12 0.64
CA HIS A 115 0.85 8.07 0.91
C HIS A 115 2.32 8.53 0.84
N SER A 116 2.66 9.58 0.11
CA SER A 116 4.01 10.12 0.13
C SER A 116 4.34 10.94 1.39
N GLN A 117 3.33 11.32 2.18
CA GLN A 117 3.49 12.15 3.38
C GLN A 117 3.11 11.44 4.68
N ALA A 118 2.20 10.46 4.64
CA ALA A 118 1.73 9.72 5.81
C ALA A 118 2.59 8.49 6.12
N ASP A 119 3.27 7.92 5.13
CA ASP A 119 3.89 6.61 5.22
C ASP A 119 5.06 6.53 6.21
N GLU A 120 5.73 7.65 6.52
CA GLU A 120 6.71 7.70 7.61
C GLU A 120 6.06 7.39 8.97
N LYS A 121 4.90 7.97 9.25
CA LYS A 121 4.15 7.72 10.49
C LYS A 121 3.67 6.28 10.55
N HIS A 122 3.10 5.78 9.46
CA HIS A 122 2.57 4.42 9.38
C HIS A 122 3.70 3.38 9.46
N SER A 123 4.82 3.59 8.78
CA SER A 123 6.00 2.73 8.82
C SER A 123 6.56 2.57 10.24
N ASP A 124 6.60 3.65 11.00
CA ASP A 124 7.17 3.63 12.36
C ASP A 124 6.15 3.12 13.41
N MET A 125 4.86 3.11 13.09
CA MET A 125 3.80 2.84 14.05
C MET A 125 3.88 1.44 14.66
N PHE A 126 4.20 0.43 13.86
CA PHE A 126 4.16 -0.98 14.27
C PHE A 126 5.50 -1.54 14.73
N LEU A 127 6.61 -0.87 14.40
CA LEU A 127 7.96 -1.32 14.76
C LEU A 127 8.18 -1.58 16.25
N PRO A 128 7.73 -0.72 17.18
CA PRO A 128 7.91 -0.98 18.60
C PRO A 128 7.24 -2.27 19.08
N PHE A 129 6.08 -2.62 18.51
CA PHE A 129 5.38 -3.87 18.84
C PHE A 129 6.11 -5.09 18.29
N LEU A 130 6.59 -5.01 17.06
CA LEU A 130 7.39 -6.09 16.48
C LEU A 130 8.69 -6.29 17.25
N ALA A 131 9.39 -5.21 17.62
CA ALA A 131 10.62 -5.28 18.41
C ALA A 131 10.40 -5.89 19.81
N GLU A 132 9.25 -5.65 20.43
CA GLU A 132 8.90 -6.18 21.73
C GLU A 132 8.42 -7.65 21.68
N HIS A 133 7.63 -8.00 20.67
CA HIS A 133 6.85 -9.23 20.67
C HIS A 133 7.27 -10.27 19.63
N ALA A 134 7.92 -9.88 18.54
CA ALA A 134 8.44 -10.78 17.51
C ALA A 134 9.87 -11.19 17.82
N THR A 135 10.10 -11.75 19.03
CA THR A 135 11.43 -12.14 19.54
C THR A 135 11.56 -13.64 19.75
N GLY A 136 12.77 -14.13 19.86
CA GLY A 136 13.05 -15.55 20.09
C GLY A 136 12.52 -16.43 18.96
N SER A 137 11.68 -17.41 19.28
CA SER A 137 11.11 -18.32 18.27
C SER A 137 10.12 -17.66 17.30
N LYS A 138 9.65 -16.45 17.58
CA LYS A 138 8.72 -15.70 16.72
C LYS A 138 9.43 -14.82 15.70
N GLU A 139 10.71 -14.53 15.87
CA GLU A 139 11.48 -13.62 15.00
C GLU A 139 11.57 -14.13 13.56
N ALA A 140 12.04 -15.35 13.37
CA ALA A 140 12.21 -15.92 12.04
C ALA A 140 10.87 -16.06 11.27
N PRO A 141 9.75 -16.53 11.89
CA PRO A 141 8.44 -16.51 11.25
C PRO A 141 7.95 -15.09 10.87
N ALA A 142 8.12 -14.11 11.73
CA ALA A 142 7.73 -12.72 11.44
C ALA A 142 8.53 -12.14 10.25
N ILE A 143 9.84 -12.38 10.21
CA ILE A 143 10.69 -11.98 9.07
C ILE A 143 10.24 -12.71 7.79
N GLN A 144 9.88 -13.98 7.86
CA GLN A 144 9.40 -14.71 6.70
C GLN A 144 8.07 -14.14 6.19
N ALA A 145 7.13 -13.85 7.09
CA ALA A 145 5.86 -13.22 6.73
C ALA A 145 6.05 -11.86 6.04
N ALA A 146 6.98 -11.03 6.52
CA ALA A 146 7.34 -9.78 5.87
C ALA A 146 7.90 -9.99 4.45
N LYS A 147 8.79 -10.98 4.25
CA LYS A 147 9.32 -11.35 2.94
C LYS A 147 8.24 -11.85 1.98
N ASP A 148 7.31 -12.67 2.47
CA ASP A 148 6.20 -13.19 1.68
C ASP A 148 5.27 -12.05 1.24
N SER A 149 4.94 -11.14 2.14
CA SER A 149 4.13 -9.96 1.83
C SER A 149 4.81 -9.06 0.80
N LEU A 150 6.12 -8.84 0.92
CA LEU A 150 6.89 -8.09 -0.09
C LEU A 150 6.86 -8.78 -1.46
N ALA A 151 6.95 -10.11 -1.49
CA ALA A 151 6.85 -10.88 -2.74
C ALA A 151 5.45 -10.76 -3.37
N PHE A 152 4.39 -10.77 -2.56
CA PHE A 152 3.01 -10.53 -3.03
C PHE A 152 2.83 -9.12 -3.57
N ASN A 153 3.38 -8.11 -2.91
CA ASN A 153 3.37 -6.75 -3.44
C ASN A 153 4.08 -6.67 -4.80
N ALA A 154 5.25 -7.29 -4.93
CA ALA A 154 5.98 -7.33 -6.20
C ALA A 154 5.19 -8.05 -7.30
N MET A 155 4.49 -9.15 -6.99
CA MET A 155 3.61 -9.87 -7.92
C MET A 155 2.45 -8.98 -8.39
N TYR A 156 1.77 -8.32 -7.46
CA TYR A 156 0.70 -7.37 -7.73
C TYR A 156 1.16 -6.27 -8.68
N ARG A 157 2.29 -5.61 -8.38
CA ARG A 157 2.85 -4.53 -9.21
C ARG A 157 3.27 -5.00 -10.60
N LYS A 158 3.87 -6.19 -10.68
CA LYS A 158 4.22 -6.81 -11.96
C LYS A 158 2.99 -7.10 -12.82
N GLY A 159 1.90 -7.58 -12.22
CA GLY A 159 0.64 -7.81 -12.92
C GLY A 159 0.11 -6.52 -13.57
N ILE A 160 0.13 -5.41 -12.85
CA ILE A 160 -0.28 -4.10 -13.37
C ILE A 160 0.62 -3.68 -14.54
N ALA A 161 1.94 -3.77 -14.39
CA ALA A 161 2.89 -3.40 -15.43
C ALA A 161 2.67 -4.20 -16.72
N LEU A 162 2.51 -5.52 -16.62
CA LEU A 162 2.23 -6.40 -17.77
C LEU A 162 0.86 -6.12 -18.42
N ALA A 163 -0.13 -5.68 -17.64
CA ALA A 163 -1.42 -5.30 -18.19
C ALA A 163 -1.33 -4.00 -19.01
N GLN A 164 -0.53 -3.04 -18.56
CA GLN A 164 -0.28 -1.79 -19.28
C GLN A 164 0.38 -2.01 -20.65
N GLU A 165 1.33 -2.96 -20.74
CA GLU A 165 1.99 -3.29 -22.02
C GLU A 165 1.03 -3.81 -23.11
N LYS A 166 -0.15 -4.29 -22.71
CA LYS A 166 -1.17 -4.81 -23.63
C LYS A 166 -2.15 -3.75 -24.13
N ILE A 167 -2.10 -2.54 -23.60
CA ILE A 167 -2.95 -1.43 -24.02
C ILE A 167 -2.29 -0.77 -25.23
N PRO A 168 -2.93 -0.78 -26.43
CA PRO A 168 -2.39 -0.07 -27.59
C PRO A 168 -2.33 1.44 -27.28
N LEU A 169 -1.20 2.05 -27.55
CA LEU A 169 -1.01 3.49 -27.50
C LEU A 169 -1.78 4.18 -28.63
#